data_c3fad8db17967e621810a5dde1c1d3e8
#
_entry.id   c3fad8db17967e621810a5dde1c1d3e8
#
_cell.length_a   1.000
_cell.length_b   1.000
_cell.length_c   1.000
_cell.angle_alpha   90.00
_cell.angle_beta   90.00
_cell.angle_gamma   90.00
#
_symmetry.space_group_name_H-M   'P 1'
#
loop_
_entity.id
_entity.type
_entity.pdbx_description
1 polymer ?
#
loop_
_entity_poly.entity_id
_entity_poly.type
_entity_poly.pdbx_seq_one_letter_code
_entity_poly.pdbx_strand_id
1 'polypeptide(L)'
;MTVFSNCVIPSFPAANSISCADGKITSIGKDLTGDIMIDLEKGVVYPGFMDAHLHLVWYGKSMEILDLVGTKGVAEITGKVSQAYDGSEQWIIGRGWDQNDWEIIQYPNKESLDKVAVDQPVYLHRIDGHAIWVNSNVLSICGIDRNTADP
;
A
#
# COMPACT_ATOMS: atom_id res chain seq x y z
N MET A 1 14.49 29.50 19.57
CA MET A 1 14.31 28.13 20.08
C MET A 1 12.84 27.82 20.19
N THR A 2 12.37 26.71 19.62
CA THR A 2 10.97 26.26 19.70
C THR A 2 10.83 25.20 20.77
N VAL A 3 9.78 25.29 21.61
CA VAL A 3 9.47 24.28 22.62
C VAL A 3 8.09 23.68 22.33
N PHE A 4 8.03 22.39 22.21
CA PHE A 4 6.81 21.59 22.20
C PHE A 4 6.51 21.17 23.63
N SER A 5 5.39 21.62 24.19
CA SER A 5 5.04 21.45 25.60
C SER A 5 3.76 20.63 25.78
N ASN A 6 3.45 20.29 27.04
CA ASN A 6 2.25 19.55 27.41
C ASN A 6 2.08 18.25 26.60
N CYS A 7 3.12 17.44 26.56
CA CYS A 7 3.16 16.18 25.83
C CYS A 7 3.53 14.99 26.73
N VAL A 8 3.20 13.81 26.28
CA VAL A 8 3.62 12.53 26.86
C VAL A 8 4.74 11.96 26.01
N ILE A 9 5.89 11.67 26.62
CA ILE A 9 7.07 11.12 25.96
C ILE A 9 7.37 9.76 26.57
N PRO A 10 6.92 8.65 25.99
CA PRO A 10 7.02 7.32 26.62
C PRO A 10 8.46 6.93 27.01
N SER A 11 9.45 7.33 26.21
CA SER A 11 10.87 7.06 26.48
C SER A 11 11.45 7.93 27.62
N PHE A 12 10.73 8.98 28.03
CA PHE A 12 11.15 9.92 29.07
C PHE A 12 9.94 10.28 29.96
N PRO A 13 9.47 9.35 30.82
CA PRO A 13 8.18 9.52 31.55
C PRO A 13 8.12 10.74 32.48
N ALA A 14 9.28 11.24 32.90
CA ALA A 14 9.36 12.44 33.76
C ALA A 14 9.34 13.77 32.97
N ALA A 15 9.44 13.71 31.66
CA ALA A 15 9.43 14.89 30.78
C ALA A 15 8.02 15.12 30.19
N ASN A 16 7.71 16.42 29.95
CA ASN A 16 6.48 16.86 29.29
C ASN A 16 6.75 17.88 28.18
N SER A 17 8.01 18.11 27.83
CA SER A 17 8.39 19.10 26.83
C SER A 17 9.71 18.73 26.12
N ILE A 18 9.82 19.20 24.88
CA ILE A 18 10.96 19.04 24.00
C ILE A 18 11.34 20.40 23.43
N SER A 19 12.61 20.77 23.52
CA SER A 19 13.12 21.98 22.85
C SER A 19 13.90 21.63 21.58
N CYS A 20 13.73 22.45 20.57
CA CYS A 20 14.39 22.33 19.28
C CYS A 20 15.01 23.65 18.83
N ALA A 21 16.22 23.59 18.28
CA ALA A 21 16.88 24.69 17.60
C ALA A 21 17.68 24.13 16.40
N ASP A 22 17.71 24.88 15.30
CA ASP A 22 18.46 24.53 14.08
C ASP A 22 18.17 23.10 13.56
N GLY A 23 16.90 22.69 13.64
CA GLY A 23 16.45 21.38 13.18
C GLY A 23 16.85 20.20 14.09
N LYS A 24 17.35 20.47 15.30
CA LYS A 24 17.80 19.44 16.25
C LYS A 24 17.07 19.57 17.58
N ILE A 25 16.83 18.43 18.24
CA ILE A 25 16.39 18.39 19.63
C ILE A 25 17.56 18.84 20.51
N THR A 26 17.34 19.89 21.31
CA THR A 26 18.35 20.44 22.20
C THR A 26 18.17 19.99 23.65
N SER A 27 16.91 19.72 24.05
CA SER A 27 16.62 19.17 25.37
C SER A 27 15.29 18.44 25.39
N ILE A 28 15.18 17.45 26.27
CA ILE A 28 13.94 16.77 26.65
C ILE A 28 13.82 16.92 28.17
N GLY A 29 12.73 17.48 28.65
CA GLY A 29 12.63 17.79 30.09
C GLY A 29 11.22 18.18 30.52
N LYS A 30 11.13 18.65 31.74
CA LYS A 30 9.88 19.12 32.32
C LYS A 30 9.82 20.65 32.26
N ASP A 31 8.66 21.16 31.81
CA ASP A 31 8.32 22.57 31.84
C ASP A 31 9.39 23.49 31.19
N LEU A 32 9.97 23.03 30.06
CA LEU A 32 10.91 23.82 29.27
C LEU A 32 10.25 25.07 28.72
N THR A 33 11.03 26.14 28.55
CA THR A 33 10.59 27.42 27.99
C THR A 33 11.44 27.80 26.78
N GLY A 34 10.87 28.57 25.85
CA GLY A 34 11.53 29.02 24.64
C GLY A 34 10.81 30.22 24.00
N ASP A 35 11.36 30.71 22.89
CA ASP A 35 10.83 31.86 22.17
C ASP A 35 9.47 31.57 21.53
N ILE A 36 9.31 30.33 21.07
CA ILE A 36 8.07 29.81 20.47
C ILE A 36 7.62 28.63 21.31
N MET A 37 6.40 28.69 21.82
CA MET A 37 5.77 27.60 22.58
C MET A 37 4.64 26.98 21.74
N ILE A 38 4.67 25.66 21.57
CA ILE A 38 3.64 24.90 20.90
C ILE A 38 3.05 23.89 21.89
N ASP A 39 1.79 24.08 22.25
CA ASP A 39 1.07 23.14 23.12
C ASP A 39 0.62 21.93 22.30
N LEU A 40 1.02 20.72 22.70
CA LEU A 40 0.63 19.47 22.07
C LEU A 40 -0.62 18.83 22.70
N GLU A 41 -1.31 19.52 23.60
CA GLU A 41 -2.61 19.13 24.17
C GLU A 41 -2.61 17.68 24.73
N LYS A 42 -1.55 17.30 25.42
CA LYS A 42 -1.27 15.93 25.91
C LYS A 42 -1.03 14.91 24.82
N GLY A 43 -0.72 15.33 23.60
CA GLY A 43 -0.31 14.46 22.51
C GLY A 43 0.90 13.60 22.88
N VAL A 44 0.97 12.42 22.31
CA VAL A 44 2.09 11.48 22.55
C VAL A 44 3.18 11.70 21.50
N VAL A 45 4.42 11.87 21.96
CA VAL A 45 5.57 12.08 21.09
C VAL A 45 6.45 10.84 21.09
N TYR A 46 6.66 10.28 19.90
CA TYR A 46 7.60 9.18 19.67
C TYR A 46 8.78 9.63 18.81
N PRO A 47 9.94 8.96 18.90
CA PRO A 47 10.97 9.06 17.88
C PRO A 47 10.41 8.68 16.52
N GLY A 48 10.97 9.24 15.44
CA GLY A 48 10.64 8.79 14.09
C GLY A 48 10.81 7.28 13.95
N PHE A 49 9.88 6.62 13.28
CA PHE A 49 9.96 5.18 13.08
C PHE A 49 11.12 4.82 12.16
N MET A 50 11.83 3.76 12.53
CA MET A 50 12.92 3.20 11.74
C MET A 50 12.54 1.77 11.37
N ASP A 51 12.37 1.50 10.09
CA ASP A 51 12.16 0.15 9.59
C ASP A 51 13.52 -0.46 9.23
N ALA A 52 13.94 -1.46 10.00
CA ALA A 52 15.21 -2.15 9.79
C ALA A 52 15.12 -3.28 8.76
N HIS A 53 13.91 -3.62 8.28
CA HIS A 53 13.67 -4.67 7.29
C HIS A 53 12.61 -4.21 6.28
N LEU A 54 13.03 -3.48 5.26
CA LEU A 54 12.14 -2.95 4.22
C LEU A 54 12.59 -3.43 2.83
N HIS A 55 11.65 -3.98 2.08
CA HIS A 55 11.81 -4.25 0.66
C HIS A 55 11.48 -3.00 -0.17
N LEU A 56 12.31 -1.96 -0.07
CA LEU A 56 12.03 -0.63 -0.61
C LEU A 56 11.66 -0.63 -2.10
N VAL A 57 12.35 -1.44 -2.92
CA VAL A 57 12.08 -1.54 -4.37
C VAL A 57 10.68 -2.10 -4.62
N TRP A 58 10.30 -3.15 -3.88
CA TRP A 58 8.96 -3.72 -3.99
C TRP A 58 7.88 -2.76 -3.50
N TYR A 59 8.14 -2.05 -2.41
CA TYR A 59 7.24 -1.02 -1.90
C TYR A 59 7.04 0.09 -2.93
N GLY A 60 8.14 0.62 -3.52
CA GLY A 60 8.05 1.63 -4.57
C GLY A 60 7.24 1.16 -5.78
N LYS A 61 7.50 -0.07 -6.26
CA LYS A 61 6.73 -0.66 -7.36
C LYS A 61 5.24 -0.85 -7.01
N SER A 62 4.91 -1.17 -5.76
CA SER A 62 3.52 -1.32 -5.35
C SER A 62 2.72 -0.01 -5.41
N MET A 63 3.38 1.14 -5.42
CA MET A 63 2.74 2.45 -5.57
C MET A 63 2.39 2.79 -7.03
N GLU A 64 2.94 2.04 -8.00
CA GLU A 64 2.71 2.24 -9.43
C GLU A 64 1.67 1.26 -10.02
N ILE A 65 1.19 0.31 -9.23
CA ILE A 65 0.25 -0.73 -9.65
C ILE A 65 -1.10 -0.60 -8.93
N LEU A 66 -2.14 -1.26 -9.44
CA LEU A 66 -3.45 -1.25 -8.79
C LEU A 66 -3.39 -1.93 -7.42
N ASP A 67 -3.75 -1.19 -6.40
CA ASP A 67 -3.98 -1.76 -5.07
C ASP A 67 -5.34 -2.46 -5.01
N LEU A 68 -5.29 -3.78 -4.78
CA LEU A 68 -6.45 -4.66 -4.70
C LEU A 68 -6.67 -5.22 -3.29
N VAL A 69 -5.87 -4.76 -2.31
CA VAL A 69 -6.00 -5.21 -0.92
C VAL A 69 -7.37 -4.81 -0.37
N GLY A 70 -8.03 -5.75 0.28
CA GLY A 70 -9.32 -5.52 0.92
C GLY A 70 -10.53 -5.43 -0.02
N THR A 71 -10.35 -5.66 -1.33
CA THR A 71 -11.47 -5.74 -2.29
C THR A 71 -12.41 -6.88 -1.93
N LYS A 72 -13.72 -6.67 -2.13
CA LYS A 72 -14.78 -7.57 -1.67
C LYS A 72 -15.34 -8.50 -2.75
N GLY A 73 -14.83 -8.43 -3.96
CA GLY A 73 -15.28 -9.30 -5.04
C GLY A 73 -14.78 -8.91 -6.42
N VAL A 74 -15.11 -9.76 -7.38
CA VAL A 74 -14.75 -9.61 -8.79
C VAL A 74 -15.22 -8.26 -9.37
N ALA A 75 -16.44 -7.81 -9.01
CA ALA A 75 -17.00 -6.57 -9.54
C ALA A 75 -16.19 -5.33 -9.16
N GLU A 76 -15.70 -5.27 -7.92
CA GLU A 76 -14.86 -4.16 -7.46
C GLU A 76 -13.52 -4.12 -8.19
N ILE A 77 -12.90 -5.28 -8.36
CA ILE A 77 -11.61 -5.39 -9.06
C ILE A 77 -11.75 -5.04 -10.54
N THR A 78 -12.77 -5.58 -11.23
CA THR A 78 -13.03 -5.24 -12.64
C THR A 78 -13.36 -3.77 -12.82
N GLY A 79 -14.01 -3.14 -11.84
CA GLY A 79 -14.22 -1.69 -11.80
C GLY A 79 -12.90 -0.91 -11.76
N LYS A 80 -11.95 -1.30 -10.91
CA LYS A 80 -10.61 -0.69 -10.85
C LYS A 80 -9.83 -0.90 -12.16
N VAL A 81 -9.90 -2.10 -12.75
CA VAL A 81 -9.26 -2.41 -14.03
C VAL A 81 -9.87 -1.55 -15.15
N SER A 82 -11.21 -1.42 -15.19
CA SER A 82 -11.88 -0.58 -16.19
C SER A 82 -11.50 0.89 -16.09
N GLN A 83 -11.24 1.40 -14.89
CA GLN A 83 -10.76 2.79 -14.69
C GLN A 83 -9.32 2.98 -15.15
N ALA A 84 -8.49 1.95 -15.07
CA ALA A 84 -7.10 1.97 -15.51
C ALA A 84 -6.94 1.65 -17.01
N TYR A 85 -7.98 1.09 -17.62
CA TYR A 85 -7.97 0.75 -19.04
C TYR A 85 -7.94 2.01 -19.91
N ASP A 86 -6.95 2.09 -20.80
CA ASP A 86 -6.76 3.20 -21.75
C ASP A 86 -6.57 2.73 -23.21
N GLY A 87 -6.65 1.41 -23.44
CA GLY A 87 -6.47 0.78 -24.76
C GLY A 87 -5.02 0.82 -25.26
N SER A 88 -4.06 1.09 -24.40
CA SER A 88 -2.64 1.05 -24.75
C SER A 88 -2.06 -0.37 -24.73
N GLU A 89 -0.83 -0.52 -25.20
CA GLU A 89 -0.08 -1.78 -25.10
C GLU A 89 0.55 -1.99 -23.71
N GLN A 90 0.43 -1.02 -22.79
CA GLN A 90 0.98 -1.11 -21.45
C GLN A 90 0.15 -2.08 -20.60
N TRP A 91 0.83 -2.85 -19.77
CA TRP A 91 0.18 -3.82 -18.90
C TRP A 91 -0.53 -3.15 -17.74
N ILE A 92 -1.77 -3.53 -17.49
CA ILE A 92 -2.45 -3.21 -16.23
C ILE A 92 -2.02 -4.24 -15.20
N ILE A 93 -1.23 -3.81 -14.23
CA ILE A 93 -0.70 -4.66 -13.17
C ILE A 93 -1.40 -4.30 -11.86
N GLY A 94 -1.77 -5.30 -11.09
CA GLY A 94 -2.35 -5.11 -9.76
C GLY A 94 -1.92 -6.21 -8.79
N ARG A 95 -2.11 -5.95 -7.49
CA ARG A 95 -1.78 -6.90 -6.44
C ARG A 95 -2.70 -6.75 -5.24
N GLY A 96 -2.93 -7.87 -4.56
CA GLY A 96 -3.53 -7.85 -3.24
C GLY A 96 -4.93 -8.44 -3.17
N TRP A 97 -5.48 -8.98 -4.28
CA TRP A 97 -6.76 -9.67 -4.20
C TRP A 97 -6.64 -10.98 -3.40
N ASP A 98 -7.69 -11.30 -2.66
CA ASP A 98 -7.84 -12.60 -2.00
C ASP A 98 -9.33 -13.00 -2.03
N GLN A 99 -9.63 -14.10 -2.73
CA GLN A 99 -11.00 -14.60 -2.81
C GLN A 99 -11.55 -15.08 -1.45
N ASN A 100 -10.67 -15.32 -0.47
CA ASN A 100 -11.12 -15.70 0.88
C ASN A 100 -11.79 -14.52 1.63
N ASP A 101 -11.51 -13.28 1.21
CA ASP A 101 -12.10 -12.07 1.78
C ASP A 101 -13.40 -11.65 1.09
N TRP A 102 -13.82 -12.40 0.05
CA TRP A 102 -15.00 -12.07 -0.75
C TRP A 102 -16.27 -12.73 -0.19
N GLU A 103 -17.42 -12.11 -0.46
CA GLU A 103 -18.73 -12.68 -0.12
C GLU A 103 -18.95 -14.05 -0.76
N ILE A 104 -18.47 -14.22 -2.01
CA ILE A 104 -18.47 -15.48 -2.73
C ILE A 104 -17.03 -15.96 -2.82
N ILE A 105 -16.68 -16.98 -2.04
CA ILE A 105 -15.35 -17.58 -2.01
C ILE A 105 -15.16 -18.46 -3.26
N GLN A 106 -14.75 -17.84 -4.35
CA GLN A 106 -14.53 -18.50 -5.63
C GLN A 106 -13.35 -17.86 -6.37
N TYR A 107 -12.49 -18.67 -6.96
CA TYR A 107 -11.45 -18.14 -7.85
C TYR A 107 -12.07 -17.40 -9.03
N PRO A 108 -11.56 -16.21 -9.37
CA PRO A 108 -12.02 -15.48 -10.54
C PRO A 108 -11.59 -16.16 -11.83
N ASN A 109 -12.25 -15.85 -12.91
CA ASN A 109 -11.92 -16.33 -14.25
C ASN A 109 -11.55 -15.16 -15.19
N LYS A 110 -10.93 -15.48 -16.31
CA LYS A 110 -10.46 -14.51 -17.30
C LYS A 110 -11.58 -13.71 -17.94
N GLU A 111 -12.77 -14.30 -18.13
CA GLU A 111 -13.91 -13.71 -18.82
C GLU A 111 -14.38 -12.41 -18.17
N SER A 112 -14.17 -12.27 -16.86
CA SER A 112 -14.51 -11.05 -16.14
C SER A 112 -13.59 -9.88 -16.50
N LEU A 113 -12.30 -10.16 -16.73
CA LEU A 113 -11.30 -9.18 -17.18
C LEU A 113 -11.44 -8.89 -18.68
N ASP A 114 -11.72 -9.92 -19.50
CA ASP A 114 -11.91 -9.78 -20.93
C ASP A 114 -13.03 -8.79 -21.30
N LYS A 115 -14.04 -8.67 -20.42
CA LYS A 115 -15.16 -7.73 -20.62
C LYS A 115 -14.76 -6.26 -20.41
N VAL A 116 -13.76 -5.99 -19.60
CA VAL A 116 -13.39 -4.63 -19.20
C VAL A 116 -12.05 -4.16 -19.75
N ALA A 117 -11.23 -5.09 -20.24
CA ALA A 117 -9.93 -4.81 -20.88
C ALA A 117 -9.73 -5.77 -22.05
N VAL A 118 -10.34 -5.44 -23.20
CA VAL A 118 -10.46 -6.35 -24.35
C VAL A 118 -9.11 -6.65 -25.01
N ASP A 119 -8.26 -5.65 -25.18
CA ASP A 119 -7.01 -5.67 -25.94
C ASP A 119 -5.78 -5.26 -25.12
N GLN A 120 -5.96 -4.83 -23.88
CA GLN A 120 -4.89 -4.45 -22.99
C GLN A 120 -4.54 -5.61 -22.03
N PRO A 121 -3.26 -5.99 -21.87
CA PRO A 121 -2.87 -7.08 -20.98
C PRO A 121 -3.14 -6.75 -19.51
N VAL A 122 -3.82 -7.65 -18.80
CA VAL A 122 -4.13 -7.51 -17.37
C VAL A 122 -3.50 -8.64 -16.57
N TYR A 123 -2.76 -8.30 -15.53
CA TYR A 123 -2.00 -9.20 -14.69
C TYR A 123 -2.15 -8.84 -13.21
N LEU A 124 -2.91 -9.63 -12.46
CA LEU A 124 -3.29 -9.33 -11.09
C LEU A 124 -2.78 -10.42 -10.13
N HIS A 125 -1.82 -10.07 -9.29
CA HIS A 125 -1.30 -10.95 -8.25
C HIS A 125 -2.27 -11.11 -7.09
N ARG A 126 -2.45 -12.34 -6.65
CA ARG A 126 -3.03 -12.63 -5.34
C ARG A 126 -2.12 -12.11 -4.22
N ILE A 127 -2.69 -11.84 -3.06
CA ILE A 127 -1.98 -11.24 -1.93
C ILE A 127 -0.76 -12.05 -1.48
N ASP A 128 -0.86 -13.38 -1.52
CA ASP A 128 0.20 -14.32 -1.15
C ASP A 128 1.25 -14.58 -2.26
N GLY A 129 0.99 -14.08 -3.49
CA GLY A 129 1.87 -14.28 -4.64
C GLY A 129 1.84 -15.67 -5.28
N HIS A 130 0.97 -16.58 -4.81
CA HIS A 130 0.88 -17.96 -5.31
C HIS A 130 -0.16 -18.16 -6.43
N ALA A 131 -0.92 -17.14 -6.75
CA ALA A 131 -1.87 -17.16 -7.85
C ALA A 131 -1.87 -15.83 -8.62
N ILE A 132 -2.17 -15.94 -9.90
CA ILE A 132 -2.25 -14.80 -10.80
C ILE A 132 -3.57 -14.89 -11.56
N TRP A 133 -4.31 -13.79 -11.61
CA TRP A 133 -5.50 -13.64 -12.40
C TRP A 133 -5.19 -12.79 -13.63
N VAL A 134 -5.35 -13.34 -14.83
CA VAL A 134 -5.01 -12.70 -16.09
C VAL A 134 -6.18 -12.75 -17.07
N ASN A 135 -6.17 -11.86 -18.06
CA ASN A 135 -7.11 -11.89 -19.18
C ASN A 135 -6.62 -12.77 -20.35
N SER A 136 -7.46 -12.96 -21.35
CA SER A 136 -7.14 -13.76 -22.55
C SER A 136 -5.95 -13.21 -23.33
N ASN A 137 -5.73 -11.90 -23.28
CA ASN A 137 -4.61 -11.23 -23.94
C ASN A 137 -3.27 -11.73 -23.39
N VAL A 138 -3.12 -11.75 -22.06
CA VAL A 138 -1.90 -12.28 -21.40
C VAL A 138 -1.67 -13.76 -21.74
N LEU A 139 -2.72 -14.59 -21.72
CA LEU A 139 -2.59 -16.00 -22.08
C LEU A 139 -2.09 -16.15 -23.52
N SER A 140 -2.61 -15.34 -24.45
CA SER A 140 -2.16 -15.33 -25.85
C SER A 140 -0.70 -14.90 -25.99
N ILE A 141 -0.28 -13.83 -25.31
CA ILE A 141 1.11 -13.35 -25.31
C ILE A 141 2.07 -14.43 -24.79
N CYS A 142 1.67 -15.16 -23.74
CA CYS A 142 2.48 -16.20 -23.12
C CYS A 142 2.40 -17.55 -23.86
N GLY A 143 1.54 -17.69 -24.88
CA GLY A 143 1.34 -18.97 -25.60
C GLY A 143 0.69 -20.04 -24.72
N ILE A 144 -0.11 -19.63 -23.72
CA ILE A 144 -0.79 -20.55 -22.79
C ILE A 144 -2.16 -20.89 -23.35
N ASP A 145 -2.41 -22.18 -23.58
CA ASP A 145 -3.68 -22.71 -24.05
C ASP A 145 -4.09 -24.00 -23.29
N ARG A 146 -5.13 -24.67 -23.78
CA ARG A 146 -5.64 -25.92 -23.18
C ARG A 146 -4.70 -27.10 -23.26
N ASN A 147 -3.66 -27.03 -24.09
CA ASN A 147 -2.67 -28.09 -24.30
C ASN A 147 -1.37 -27.79 -23.55
N THR A 148 -1.29 -26.63 -22.90
CA THR A 148 -0.14 -26.27 -22.05
C THR A 148 -0.07 -27.27 -20.89
N ALA A 149 1.07 -27.95 -20.76
CA ALA A 149 1.29 -28.91 -19.68
C ALA A 149 1.32 -28.19 -18.33
N ASP A 150 0.78 -28.85 -17.30
CA ASP A 150 0.99 -28.40 -15.92
C ASP A 150 2.49 -28.51 -15.57
N PRO A 151 3.03 -27.54 -14.81
CA PRO A 151 4.44 -27.48 -14.44
C PRO A 151 4.90 -28.61 -13.54
#